data_82a21ab0405791f8ff8948b03dceb9e2
#
_entry.id   82a21ab0405791f8ff8948b03dceb9e2
#
_cell.length_a   1.000
_cell.length_b   1.000
_cell.length_c   1.000
_cell.angle_alpha   90.00
_cell.angle_beta   90.00
_cell.angle_gamma   90.00
#
_symmetry.space_group_name_H-M   'P 1'
#
loop_
_entity.id
_entity.type
_entity.pdbx_description
1 polymer ?
#
loop_
_entity_poly.entity_id
_entity_poly.type
_entity_poly.pdbx_seq_one_letter_code
_entity_poly.pdbx_strand_id
1 'polypeptide(L)'
;MRRASGFCLALLAVAGCGAFEPKPLDLGPGQHVVLGRIDLSGFEVTEGIVDIVREDRTFWQEVRTGFGAREFAVALPPGRYRVARLRGAKDALGTPNQVVWELGLAFQVGADPATYVGTLRIGGSFGRTLRLTVVDELEDTLRVLRTQYSNLPDTAVRALMAPA
;
A
#
# COMPACT_ATOMS: atom_id res chain seq x y z
N MET A 1 22.80 -29.99 61.96
CA MET A 1 23.45 -29.18 60.92
C MET A 1 22.77 -29.45 59.59
N ARG A 2 21.86 -28.61 59.11
CA ARG A 2 21.17 -28.74 57.81
C ARG A 2 21.62 -27.58 56.93
N ARG A 3 22.32 -27.89 55.82
CA ARG A 3 22.71 -26.93 54.82
C ARG A 3 21.54 -26.76 53.82
N ALA A 4 21.02 -25.58 53.71
CA ALA A 4 20.08 -25.19 52.68
C ALA A 4 20.86 -24.72 51.46
N SER A 5 20.76 -25.43 50.34
CA SER A 5 21.27 -25.01 49.01
C SER A 5 20.22 -24.17 48.36
N GLY A 6 20.49 -22.86 48.22
CA GLY A 6 19.69 -21.95 47.45
C GLY A 6 19.96 -22.11 45.93
N PHE A 7 18.94 -22.47 45.21
CA PHE A 7 18.97 -22.54 43.74
C PHE A 7 18.54 -21.20 43.17
N CYS A 8 19.49 -20.41 42.68
CA CYS A 8 19.22 -19.18 41.99
C CYS A 8 18.82 -19.51 40.54
N LEU A 9 17.52 -19.39 40.24
CA LEU A 9 16.99 -19.54 38.88
C LEU A 9 17.18 -18.18 38.18
N ALA A 10 18.19 -18.06 37.33
CA ALA A 10 18.38 -16.91 36.45
C ALA A 10 17.40 -17.02 35.27
N LEU A 11 16.31 -16.25 35.29
CA LEU A 11 15.44 -16.06 34.13
C LEU A 11 16.16 -15.17 33.10
N LEU A 12 16.73 -15.77 32.08
CA LEU A 12 17.17 -15.10 30.87
C LEU A 12 15.93 -14.74 30.04
N ALA A 13 15.43 -13.50 30.20
CA ALA A 13 14.45 -12.90 29.31
C ALA A 13 15.16 -12.59 27.97
N VAL A 14 15.09 -13.49 27.01
CA VAL A 14 15.47 -13.23 25.62
C VAL A 14 14.35 -12.38 25.02
N ALA A 15 14.45 -11.07 25.13
CA ALA A 15 13.65 -10.11 24.37
C ALA A 15 14.12 -10.15 22.91
N GLY A 16 13.63 -11.12 22.16
CA GLY A 16 13.79 -11.18 20.71
C GLY A 16 12.92 -10.08 20.05
N CYS A 17 13.36 -8.81 20.09
CA CYS A 17 12.91 -7.82 19.13
C CYS A 17 13.48 -8.25 17.76
N GLY A 18 12.76 -9.08 17.03
CA GLY A 18 13.04 -9.32 15.63
C GLY A 18 12.88 -8.00 14.89
N ALA A 19 13.97 -7.25 14.69
CA ALA A 19 13.99 -6.11 13.82
C ALA A 19 13.55 -6.62 12.44
N PHE A 20 12.44 -6.10 11.93
CA PHE A 20 11.96 -6.44 10.60
C PHE A 20 12.94 -5.82 9.60
N GLU A 21 13.79 -6.64 8.99
CA GLU A 21 14.74 -6.16 7.99
C GLU A 21 13.99 -5.76 6.72
N PRO A 22 14.19 -4.52 6.22
CA PRO A 22 13.59 -4.09 4.96
C PRO A 22 14.04 -5.00 3.81
N LYS A 23 13.09 -5.47 3.00
CA LYS A 23 13.37 -6.32 1.84
C LYS A 23 13.53 -5.47 0.59
N PRO A 24 14.34 -5.86 -0.40
CA PRO A 24 14.35 -5.17 -1.68
C PRO A 24 13.01 -5.36 -2.40
N LEU A 25 12.53 -4.28 -3.03
CA LEU A 25 11.45 -4.36 -4.01
C LEU A 25 12.01 -5.03 -5.26
N ASP A 26 11.32 -6.06 -5.76
CA ASP A 26 11.70 -6.76 -6.98
C ASP A 26 11.35 -5.89 -8.21
N LEU A 27 12.39 -5.48 -8.95
CA LEU A 27 12.27 -4.65 -10.15
C LEU A 27 12.66 -5.48 -11.36
N GLY A 28 11.72 -5.77 -12.22
CA GLY A 28 11.98 -6.36 -13.52
C GLY A 28 12.69 -5.38 -14.48
N PRO A 29 13.25 -5.89 -15.59
CA PRO A 29 13.90 -5.04 -16.59
C PRO A 29 12.96 -3.94 -17.12
N GLY A 30 13.44 -2.69 -17.11
CA GLY A 30 12.70 -1.53 -17.58
C GLY A 30 11.50 -1.13 -16.70
N GLN A 31 11.41 -1.63 -15.48
CA GLN A 31 10.42 -1.20 -14.51
C GLN A 31 10.99 -0.14 -13.58
N HIS A 32 10.12 0.75 -13.12
CA HIS A 32 10.41 1.83 -12.19
C HIS A 32 9.53 1.70 -10.96
N VAL A 33 9.98 2.25 -9.84
CA VAL A 33 9.22 2.25 -8.59
C VAL A 33 8.04 3.20 -8.74
N VAL A 34 6.84 2.72 -8.46
CA VAL A 34 5.64 3.56 -8.27
C VAL A 34 5.19 3.42 -6.84
N LEU A 35 5.07 4.54 -6.16
CA LEU A 35 4.72 4.58 -4.75
C LEU A 35 3.54 5.52 -4.49
N GLY A 36 2.77 5.17 -3.50
CA GLY A 36 1.59 5.92 -3.09
C GLY A 36 0.97 5.35 -1.81
N ARG A 37 -0.20 5.86 -1.49
CA ARG A 37 -0.97 5.43 -0.33
C ARG A 37 -2.44 5.32 -0.70
N ILE A 38 -3.12 4.31 -0.17
CA ILE A 38 -4.57 4.17 -0.26
C ILE A 38 -5.13 4.27 1.15
N ASP A 39 -6.07 5.17 1.36
CA ASP A 39 -6.71 5.42 2.64
C ASP A 39 -8.21 5.12 2.54
N LEU A 40 -8.64 4.03 3.18
CA LEU A 40 -10.02 3.57 3.28
C LEU A 40 -10.64 3.91 4.63
N SER A 41 -10.00 4.72 5.48
CA SER A 41 -10.50 5.02 6.84
C SER A 41 -11.87 5.70 6.85
N GLY A 42 -12.22 6.39 5.77
CA GLY A 42 -13.54 6.99 5.55
C GLY A 42 -14.55 6.09 4.85
N PHE A 43 -14.25 4.79 4.68
CA PHE A 43 -15.06 3.87 3.91
C PHE A 43 -15.30 2.56 4.66
N GLU A 44 -16.52 2.05 4.62
CA GLU A 44 -16.96 0.85 5.37
C GLU A 44 -16.53 -0.46 4.68
N VAL A 45 -15.23 -0.64 4.40
CA VAL A 45 -14.68 -1.85 3.78
C VAL A 45 -13.55 -2.40 4.66
N THR A 46 -13.57 -3.68 4.94
CA THR A 46 -12.56 -4.33 5.79
C THR A 46 -11.29 -4.67 5.03
N GLU A 47 -11.44 -5.02 3.75
CA GLU A 47 -10.34 -5.31 2.83
C GLU A 47 -10.67 -4.75 1.46
N GLY A 48 -9.65 -4.24 0.77
CA GLY A 48 -9.77 -3.72 -0.58
C GLY A 48 -8.63 -4.18 -1.47
N ILE A 49 -8.93 -4.31 -2.75
CA ILE A 49 -7.93 -4.51 -3.81
C ILE A 49 -8.16 -3.41 -4.84
N VAL A 50 -7.14 -2.61 -5.07
CA VAL A 50 -7.15 -1.59 -6.11
C VAL A 50 -6.45 -2.12 -7.34
N ASP A 51 -7.16 -2.11 -8.46
CA ASP A 51 -6.62 -2.53 -9.76
C ASP A 51 -5.97 -1.35 -10.47
N ILE A 52 -4.68 -1.47 -10.77
CA ILE A 52 -3.90 -0.55 -11.59
C ILE A 52 -3.68 -1.21 -12.94
N VAL A 53 -4.15 -0.57 -14.01
CA VAL A 53 -4.12 -1.13 -15.36
C VAL A 53 -3.45 -0.14 -16.31
N ARG A 54 -2.48 -0.61 -17.11
CA ARG A 54 -1.89 0.20 -18.17
C ARG A 54 -2.95 0.46 -19.24
N GLU A 55 -2.95 1.65 -19.85
CA GLU A 55 -4.00 2.03 -20.82
C GLU A 55 -4.09 1.08 -22.04
N ASP A 56 -2.94 0.56 -22.49
CA ASP A 56 -2.87 -0.43 -23.57
C ASP A 56 -3.26 -1.85 -23.13
N ARG A 57 -3.60 -2.05 -21.85
CA ARG A 57 -3.97 -3.32 -21.21
C ARG A 57 -2.89 -4.41 -21.25
N THR A 58 -1.64 -4.04 -21.53
CA THR A 58 -0.51 -4.99 -21.56
C THR A 58 0.02 -5.29 -20.16
N PHE A 59 -0.34 -4.49 -19.16
CA PHE A 59 0.10 -4.64 -17.78
C PHE A 59 -1.03 -4.39 -16.79
N TRP A 60 -1.08 -5.23 -15.75
CA TRP A 60 -2.04 -5.13 -14.66
C TRP A 60 -1.37 -5.44 -13.33
N GLN A 61 -1.66 -4.63 -12.33
CA GLN A 61 -1.14 -4.76 -10.98
C GLN A 61 -2.26 -4.61 -9.96
N GLU A 62 -2.31 -5.51 -8.99
CA GLU A 62 -3.18 -5.40 -7.82
C GLU A 62 -2.43 -4.78 -6.65
N VAL A 63 -3.05 -3.79 -6.01
CA VAL A 63 -2.61 -3.23 -4.74
C VAL A 63 -3.60 -3.63 -3.67
N ARG A 64 -3.18 -4.50 -2.76
CA ARG A 64 -4.01 -4.91 -1.63
C ARG A 64 -3.92 -3.88 -0.52
N THR A 65 -5.06 -3.50 -0.01
CA THR A 65 -5.19 -2.60 1.14
C THR A 65 -6.05 -3.28 2.20
N GLY A 66 -5.71 -3.03 3.47
CA GLY A 66 -6.53 -3.44 4.61
C GLY A 66 -7.45 -2.31 5.05
N PHE A 67 -8.03 -2.46 6.24
CA PHE A 67 -8.76 -1.38 6.90
C PHE A 67 -7.82 -0.21 7.21
N GLY A 68 -8.28 1.02 6.94
CA GLY A 68 -7.50 2.24 7.18
C GLY A 68 -6.64 2.65 6.00
N ALA A 69 -5.47 3.18 6.31
CA ALA A 69 -4.52 3.67 5.32
C ALA A 69 -3.35 2.70 5.15
N ARG A 70 -2.92 2.49 3.92
CA ARG A 70 -1.78 1.63 3.59
C ARG A 70 -0.96 2.22 2.46
N GLU A 71 0.32 2.33 2.70
CA GLU A 71 1.32 2.67 1.69
C GLU A 71 1.59 1.47 0.78
N PHE A 72 1.92 1.75 -0.47
CA PHE A 72 2.34 0.73 -1.43
C PHE A 72 3.54 1.19 -2.26
N ALA A 73 4.38 0.24 -2.62
CA ALA A 73 5.39 0.37 -3.65
C ALA A 73 5.26 -0.80 -4.61
N VAL A 74 5.19 -0.51 -5.91
CA VAL A 74 5.07 -1.50 -6.97
C VAL A 74 6.02 -1.18 -8.11
N ALA A 75 6.42 -2.20 -8.86
CA ALA A 75 7.29 -2.07 -10.02
C ALA A 75 6.46 -2.01 -11.30
N LEU A 76 6.48 -0.87 -12.01
CA LEU A 76 5.72 -0.68 -13.24
C LEU A 76 6.63 -0.21 -14.39
N PRO A 77 6.46 -0.71 -15.61
CA PRO A 77 7.10 -0.13 -16.79
C PRO A 77 6.58 1.28 -17.07
N PRO A 78 7.36 2.14 -17.78
CA PRO A 78 6.89 3.47 -18.19
C PRO A 78 5.61 3.39 -19.00
N GLY A 79 4.71 4.35 -18.80
CA GLY A 79 3.44 4.39 -19.49
C GLY A 79 2.34 5.11 -18.73
N ARG A 80 1.18 5.22 -19.34
CA ARG A 80 -0.01 5.77 -18.70
C ARG A 80 -0.85 4.65 -18.08
N TYR A 81 -1.26 4.87 -16.85
CA TYR A 81 -1.99 3.91 -16.03
C TYR A 81 -3.32 4.48 -15.55
N ARG A 82 -4.28 3.59 -15.41
CA ARG A 82 -5.55 3.87 -14.75
C ARG A 82 -5.62 3.15 -13.42
N VAL A 83 -6.04 3.87 -12.38
CA VAL A 83 -6.56 3.28 -11.16
C VAL A 83 -8.00 2.94 -11.46
N ALA A 84 -8.22 1.72 -11.97
CA ALA A 84 -9.45 1.37 -12.66
C ALA A 84 -10.59 1.16 -11.66
N ARG A 85 -10.38 0.32 -10.66
CA ARG A 85 -11.45 -0.07 -9.74
C ARG A 85 -10.93 -0.46 -8.37
N LEU A 86 -11.80 -0.31 -7.38
CA LEU A 86 -11.69 -0.88 -6.05
C LEU A 86 -12.62 -2.10 -5.97
N ARG A 87 -12.08 -3.23 -5.63
CA ARG A 87 -12.83 -4.42 -5.23
C ARG A 87 -12.76 -4.51 -3.71
N GLY A 88 -13.89 -4.56 -3.02
CA GLY A 88 -13.94 -4.62 -1.57
C GLY A 88 -14.89 -5.67 -1.06
N ALA A 89 -14.62 -6.17 0.14
CA ALA A 89 -15.53 -7.01 0.88
C ALA A 89 -16.04 -6.24 2.10
N LYS A 90 -17.35 -6.22 2.29
CA LYS A 90 -17.97 -5.81 3.55
C LYS A 90 -18.34 -7.08 4.30
N ASP A 91 -17.65 -7.33 5.39
CA ASP A 91 -18.03 -8.39 6.31
C ASP A 91 -19.10 -7.86 7.29
N ALA A 92 -20.35 -7.92 6.85
CA ALA A 92 -21.48 -7.80 7.74
C ALA A 92 -22.12 -9.19 7.79
N LEU A 93 -21.77 -10.00 8.77
CA LEU A 93 -22.36 -11.32 9.03
C LEU A 93 -21.82 -12.49 8.17
N GLY A 94 -20.53 -12.49 7.82
CA GLY A 94 -19.88 -13.68 7.24
C GLY A 94 -20.31 -14.02 5.81
N THR A 95 -20.96 -13.11 5.09
CA THR A 95 -21.30 -13.31 3.68
C THR A 95 -20.35 -12.45 2.84
N PRO A 96 -19.46 -13.03 2.01
CA PRO A 96 -18.55 -12.26 1.17
C PRO A 96 -19.32 -11.60 0.02
N ASN A 97 -19.88 -10.44 0.25
CA ASN A 97 -20.41 -9.60 -0.82
C ASN A 97 -19.25 -8.80 -1.41
N GLN A 98 -18.64 -9.31 -2.48
CA GLN A 98 -17.70 -8.55 -3.28
C GLN A 98 -18.43 -7.43 -4.01
N VAL A 99 -18.06 -6.20 -3.74
CA VAL A 99 -18.55 -5.03 -4.49
C VAL A 99 -17.41 -4.40 -5.24
N VAL A 100 -17.71 -3.95 -6.45
CA VAL A 100 -16.74 -3.31 -7.35
C VAL A 100 -17.16 -1.87 -7.58
N TRP A 101 -16.23 -0.94 -7.41
CA TRP A 101 -16.40 0.48 -7.72
C TRP A 101 -15.40 0.91 -8.77
N GLU A 102 -15.87 1.55 -9.82
CA GLU A 102 -15.00 2.20 -10.80
C GLU A 102 -14.44 3.50 -10.21
N LEU A 103 -13.13 3.68 -10.27
CA LEU A 103 -12.46 4.83 -9.67
C LEU A 103 -12.17 5.94 -10.69
N GLY A 104 -11.88 5.59 -11.94
CA GLY A 104 -11.73 6.57 -13.03
C GLY A 104 -10.58 7.56 -12.84
N LEU A 105 -9.50 7.18 -12.18
CA LEU A 105 -8.29 7.98 -12.01
C LEU A 105 -7.18 7.49 -12.93
N ALA A 106 -6.25 8.38 -13.29
CA ALA A 106 -5.08 8.04 -14.08
C ALA A 106 -3.81 8.72 -13.56
N PHE A 107 -2.64 8.16 -13.90
CA PHE A 107 -1.33 8.74 -13.64
C PHE A 107 -0.33 8.31 -14.71
N GLN A 108 0.81 8.99 -14.77
CA GLN A 108 1.89 8.71 -15.71
C GLN A 108 3.11 8.18 -14.98
N VAL A 109 3.68 7.07 -15.46
CA VAL A 109 5.02 6.58 -15.07
C VAL A 109 6.00 7.01 -16.15
N GLY A 110 6.97 7.84 -15.78
CA GLY A 110 8.04 8.32 -16.65
C GLY A 110 9.26 7.40 -16.66
N ALA A 111 10.40 7.94 -17.09
CA ALA A 111 11.70 7.28 -17.05
C ALA A 111 12.44 7.48 -15.71
N ASP A 112 11.87 8.23 -14.78
CA ASP A 112 12.48 8.51 -13.48
C ASP A 112 12.51 7.24 -12.62
N PRO A 113 13.52 7.08 -11.74
CA PRO A 113 13.67 5.89 -10.91
C PRO A 113 12.46 5.61 -10.01
N ALA A 114 11.78 6.66 -9.55
CA ALA A 114 10.56 6.54 -8.77
C ALA A 114 9.52 7.61 -9.13
N THR A 115 8.26 7.19 -9.13
CA THR A 115 7.09 8.05 -9.36
C THR A 115 6.17 7.97 -8.14
N TYR A 116 5.83 9.13 -7.55
CA TYR A 116 4.84 9.22 -6.50
C TYR A 116 3.48 9.63 -7.07
N VAL A 117 2.47 8.80 -6.82
CA VAL A 117 1.13 9.00 -7.41
C VAL A 117 0.10 9.58 -6.44
N GLY A 118 0.51 9.91 -5.23
CA GLY A 118 -0.35 10.55 -4.22
C GLY A 118 -0.97 9.57 -3.23
N THR A 119 -1.64 10.12 -2.25
CA THR A 119 -2.52 9.41 -1.32
C THR A 119 -3.94 9.46 -1.86
N LEU A 120 -4.49 8.32 -2.25
CA LEU A 120 -5.89 8.20 -2.65
C LEU A 120 -6.74 7.95 -1.40
N ARG A 121 -7.49 8.96 -0.98
CA ARG A 121 -8.50 8.86 0.08
C ARG A 121 -9.85 8.51 -0.52
N ILE A 122 -10.40 7.39 -0.08
CA ILE A 122 -11.71 6.90 -0.52
C ILE A 122 -12.66 7.00 0.67
N GLY A 123 -13.69 7.82 0.51
CA GLY A 123 -14.74 8.01 1.49
C GLY A 123 -16.11 7.75 0.88
N GLY A 124 -17.11 7.65 1.73
CA GLY A 124 -18.50 7.40 1.36
C GLY A 124 -19.08 6.23 2.12
N SER A 125 -20.31 5.86 1.79
CA SER A 125 -20.97 4.71 2.40
C SER A 125 -21.29 3.66 1.34
N PHE A 126 -21.35 2.41 1.77
CA PHE A 126 -21.66 1.25 0.94
C PHE A 126 -22.98 1.47 0.18
N GLY A 127 -22.93 1.28 -1.16
CA GLY A 127 -24.11 1.48 -2.03
C GLY A 127 -24.44 2.94 -2.37
N ARG A 128 -23.60 3.91 -1.95
CA ARG A 128 -23.73 5.33 -2.28
C ARG A 128 -22.52 5.84 -3.08
N THR A 129 -22.58 7.11 -3.44
CA THR A 129 -21.52 7.78 -4.21
C THR A 129 -20.18 7.74 -3.46
N LEU A 130 -19.13 7.26 -4.13
CA LEU A 130 -17.76 7.39 -3.65
C LEU A 130 -17.31 8.84 -3.70
N ARG A 131 -16.56 9.24 -2.68
CA ARG A 131 -15.79 10.48 -2.68
C ARG A 131 -14.31 10.11 -2.80
N LEU A 132 -13.69 10.56 -3.87
CA LEU A 132 -12.27 10.35 -4.13
C LEU A 132 -11.53 11.67 -3.93
N THR A 133 -10.45 11.64 -3.17
CA THR A 133 -9.56 12.80 -2.98
C THR A 133 -8.13 12.32 -3.09
N VAL A 134 -7.32 13.01 -3.89
CA VAL A 134 -5.89 12.76 -4.01
C VAL A 134 -5.14 13.85 -3.26
N VAL A 135 -4.24 13.46 -2.35
CA VAL A 135 -3.47 14.36 -1.50
C VAL A 135 -1.98 14.08 -1.68
N ASP A 136 -1.16 15.14 -1.64
CA ASP A 136 0.31 15.00 -1.65
C ASP A 136 0.80 14.81 -0.21
N GLU A 137 1.25 13.60 0.10
CA GLU A 137 1.85 13.17 1.38
C GLU A 137 3.16 12.40 1.10
N LEU A 138 3.96 12.86 0.13
CA LEU A 138 5.16 12.15 -0.34
C LEU A 138 6.12 11.81 0.80
N GLU A 139 6.45 12.77 1.66
CA GLU A 139 7.46 12.57 2.72
C GLU A 139 7.03 11.53 3.74
N ASP A 140 5.75 11.54 4.12
CA ASP A 140 5.18 10.55 5.04
C ASP A 140 5.15 9.17 4.41
N THR A 141 4.73 9.08 3.15
CA THR A 141 4.69 7.83 2.38
C THR A 141 6.09 7.22 2.25
N LEU A 142 7.12 8.02 1.87
CA LEU A 142 8.50 7.57 1.77
C LEU A 142 9.04 7.09 3.12
N ARG A 143 8.78 7.83 4.21
CA ARG A 143 9.23 7.46 5.55
C ARG A 143 8.73 6.06 5.95
N VAL A 144 7.47 5.76 5.70
CA VAL A 144 6.90 4.44 6.01
C VAL A 144 7.47 3.37 5.08
N LEU A 145 7.50 3.59 3.78
CA LEU A 145 7.96 2.58 2.82
C LEU A 145 9.44 2.22 2.98
N ARG A 146 10.29 3.14 3.42
CA ARG A 146 11.71 2.87 3.73
C ARG A 146 11.91 1.90 4.90
N THR A 147 10.94 1.77 5.79
CA THR A 147 10.99 0.71 6.81
C THR A 147 10.66 -0.67 6.25
N GLN A 148 10.05 -0.74 5.07
CA GLN A 148 9.62 -1.99 4.43
C GLN A 148 10.55 -2.43 3.29
N TYR A 149 11.13 -1.46 2.56
CA TYR A 149 11.95 -1.70 1.37
C TYR A 149 13.32 -1.04 1.49
N SER A 150 14.38 -1.81 1.21
CA SER A 150 15.79 -1.37 1.34
C SER A 150 16.34 -0.65 0.12
N ASN A 151 15.69 -0.78 -1.04
CA ASN A 151 16.17 -0.25 -2.33
C ASN A 151 15.28 0.83 -2.93
N LEU A 152 14.51 1.53 -2.09
CA LEU A 152 13.74 2.67 -2.58
C LEU A 152 14.66 3.85 -2.90
N PRO A 153 14.42 4.56 -4.02
CA PRO A 153 15.12 5.82 -4.31
C PRO A 153 14.88 6.89 -3.24
N ASP A 154 15.87 7.77 -3.05
CA ASP A 154 15.79 8.87 -2.07
C ASP A 154 14.77 9.93 -2.45
N THR A 155 14.46 10.05 -3.73
CA THR A 155 13.51 11.01 -4.27
C THR A 155 12.55 10.33 -5.24
N ALA A 156 11.37 10.92 -5.38
CA ALA A 156 10.37 10.49 -6.36
C ALA A 156 9.78 11.71 -7.08
N VAL A 157 9.54 11.56 -8.37
CA VAL A 157 8.82 12.56 -9.15
C VAL A 157 7.33 12.48 -8.84
N ARG A 158 6.71 13.63 -8.61
CA ARG A 158 5.27 13.73 -8.36
C ARG A 158 4.49 13.63 -9.67
N ALA A 159 3.67 12.61 -9.80
CA ALA A 159 2.71 12.42 -10.88
C ALA A 159 1.37 12.00 -10.26
N LEU A 160 0.76 12.93 -9.53
CA LEU A 160 -0.44 12.66 -8.74
C LEU A 160 -1.57 12.14 -9.63
N MET A 161 -2.31 11.16 -9.10
CA MET A 161 -3.53 10.65 -9.73
C MET A 161 -4.52 11.79 -10.00
N ALA A 162 -5.10 11.81 -11.20
CA ALA A 162 -6.09 12.78 -11.63
C ALA A 162 -7.25 12.05 -12.33
N PRO A 163 -8.42 12.69 -12.49
CA PRO A 163 -9.51 12.12 -13.31
C PRO A 163 -9.01 11.70 -14.69
N ALA A 164 -9.44 10.51 -15.13
CA ALA A 164 -9.01 9.87 -16.39
C ALA A 164 -9.76 10.43 -17.61
#